data_cfff6f1aa5c93e87d01ae3d3d53349f3
#
_entry.id   cfff6f1aa5c93e87d01ae3d3d53349f3
#
_cell.length_a   1.000
_cell.length_b   1.000
_cell.length_c   1.000
_cell.angle_alpha   90.00
_cell.angle_beta   90.00
_cell.angle_gamma   90.00
#
_symmetry.space_group_name_H-M   'P 1'
#
loop_
_entity.id
_entity.type
_entity.pdbx_description
1 polymer ?
#
loop_
_entity_poly.entity_id
_entity_poly.type
_entity_poly.pdbx_seq_one_letter_code
_entity_poly.pdbx_strand_id
1 'polypeptide(L)'
;MYAYCFFCETQKCKYVAFSLEQRGVMRAFSPQIIRRHRVKGKNIDGMCDLLPGYIFAYSEEEFKDSSLFYGIDGLIRRIGSRETNFLLTDTDFDFAMNLYRKNGIVGQVTVFKIGNEVKLDDPLFNKCKGTITKIDYRKQRARVDYNFGGMDCYTWVACELIGTAP
;
A
#
# COMPACT_ATOMS: atom_id res chain seq x y z
N MET A 1 -19.08 1.44 0.46
CA MET A 1 -17.91 0.56 0.22
C MET A 1 -17.17 0.34 1.53
N TYR A 2 -16.77 -0.87 1.80
CA TYR A 2 -16.06 -1.30 2.99
C TYR A 2 -14.68 -1.81 2.58
N ALA A 3 -13.66 -1.59 3.41
CA ALA A 3 -12.31 -2.03 3.16
C ALA A 3 -11.78 -2.87 4.33
N TYR A 4 -11.09 -3.93 4.01
CA TYR A 4 -10.48 -4.87 4.94
C TYR A 4 -9.02 -5.08 4.57
N CYS A 5 -8.23 -5.47 5.57
CA CYS A 5 -6.86 -5.85 5.34
C CYS A 5 -6.57 -7.21 5.97
N PHE A 6 -5.85 -8.04 5.26
CA PHE A 6 -5.46 -9.39 5.68
C PHE A 6 -3.95 -9.52 5.63
N PHE A 7 -3.41 -10.31 6.55
CA PHE A 7 -2.02 -10.74 6.52
C PHE A 7 -1.94 -12.21 6.17
N CYS A 8 -1.08 -12.54 5.21
CA CYS A 8 -0.92 -13.89 4.68
C CYS A 8 0.56 -14.22 4.43
N GLU A 9 0.83 -15.48 4.12
CA GLU A 9 2.13 -15.89 3.61
C GLU A 9 2.43 -15.17 2.31
N THR A 10 3.58 -14.48 2.23
CA THR A 10 3.92 -13.57 1.11
C THR A 10 3.83 -14.26 -0.25
N GLN A 11 4.29 -15.49 -0.36
CA GLN A 11 4.23 -16.25 -1.61
C GLN A 11 2.81 -16.70 -2.01
N LYS A 12 1.85 -16.65 -1.09
CA LYS A 12 0.45 -17.04 -1.32
C LYS A 12 -0.50 -15.85 -1.52
N CYS A 13 -0.01 -14.61 -1.51
CA CYS A 13 -0.85 -13.43 -1.62
C CYS A 13 -1.82 -13.47 -2.81
N LYS A 14 -1.35 -13.87 -3.99
CA LYS A 14 -2.21 -13.98 -5.18
C LYS A 14 -3.31 -15.04 -5.02
N TYR A 15 -2.98 -16.18 -4.44
CA TYR A 15 -3.94 -17.25 -4.18
C TYR A 15 -4.97 -16.81 -3.14
N VAL A 16 -4.54 -16.19 -2.05
CA VAL A 16 -5.44 -15.69 -1.00
C VAL A 16 -6.37 -14.61 -1.56
N ALA A 17 -5.85 -13.65 -2.34
CA ALA A 17 -6.67 -12.61 -2.97
C ALA A 17 -7.74 -13.23 -3.89
N PHE A 18 -7.36 -14.16 -4.76
CA PHE A 18 -8.29 -14.89 -5.61
C PHE A 18 -9.34 -15.64 -4.79
N SER A 19 -8.93 -16.35 -3.72
CA SER A 19 -9.86 -17.10 -2.86
C SER A 19 -10.86 -16.19 -2.14
N LEU A 20 -10.45 -14.99 -1.73
CA LEU A 20 -11.35 -13.99 -1.16
C LEU A 20 -12.40 -13.54 -2.18
N GLU A 21 -12.01 -13.26 -3.42
CA GLU A 21 -12.94 -12.87 -4.49
C GLU A 21 -13.94 -13.99 -4.82
N GLN A 22 -13.49 -15.25 -4.85
CA GLN A 22 -14.38 -16.41 -5.04
C GLN A 22 -15.41 -16.57 -3.92
N ARG A 23 -15.16 -16.01 -2.75
CA ARG A 23 -16.07 -16.05 -1.60
C ARG A 23 -16.94 -14.79 -1.44
N GLY A 24 -16.99 -13.95 -2.47
CA GLY A 24 -17.89 -12.80 -2.51
C GLY A 24 -17.25 -11.46 -2.13
N VAL A 25 -15.94 -11.40 -1.94
CA VAL A 25 -15.21 -10.14 -1.91
C VAL A 25 -15.22 -9.55 -3.31
N MET A 26 -15.65 -8.30 -3.44
CA MET A 26 -15.75 -7.62 -4.74
C MET A 26 -14.40 -7.52 -5.45
N ARG A 27 -13.37 -7.23 -4.68
CA ARG A 27 -12.00 -7.08 -5.18
C ARG A 27 -10.99 -7.31 -4.06
N ALA A 28 -9.91 -8.04 -4.36
CA ALA A 28 -8.80 -8.24 -3.44
C ALA A 28 -7.45 -8.19 -4.19
N PHE A 29 -6.44 -7.56 -3.60
CA PHE A 29 -5.08 -7.52 -4.16
C PHE A 29 -4.01 -7.28 -3.09
N SER A 30 -2.80 -7.73 -3.37
CA SER A 30 -1.59 -7.29 -2.66
C SER A 30 -1.08 -6.00 -3.34
N PRO A 31 -0.88 -4.91 -2.58
CA PRO A 31 -0.47 -3.64 -3.17
C PRO A 31 0.97 -3.70 -3.68
N GLN A 32 1.17 -3.14 -4.87
CA GLN A 32 2.45 -3.09 -5.55
C GLN A 32 2.96 -1.66 -5.63
N ILE A 33 4.26 -1.48 -5.71
CA ILE A 33 4.91 -0.19 -5.88
C ILE A 33 5.98 -0.26 -6.97
N ILE A 34 6.11 0.80 -7.74
CA ILE A 34 7.22 0.96 -8.67
C ILE A 34 8.45 1.37 -7.88
N ARG A 35 9.45 0.49 -7.88
CA ARG A 35 10.77 0.74 -7.29
C ARG A 35 11.81 0.91 -8.38
N ARG A 36 12.56 2.00 -8.29
CA ARG A 36 13.67 2.27 -9.21
C ARG A 36 14.97 1.72 -8.66
N HIS A 37 15.69 0.98 -9.50
CA HIS A 37 17.01 0.46 -9.21
C HIS A 37 17.97 0.72 -10.40
N ARG A 38 19.26 0.61 -10.18
CA ARG A 38 20.25 0.90 -11.19
C ARG A 38 20.93 -0.39 -11.66
N VAL A 39 20.87 -0.63 -12.97
CA VAL A 39 21.50 -1.79 -13.62
C VAL A 39 22.38 -1.28 -14.76
N LYS A 40 23.65 -1.65 -14.76
CA LYS A 40 24.63 -1.25 -15.81
C LYS A 40 24.59 0.26 -16.14
N GLY A 41 24.49 1.08 -15.10
CA GLY A 41 24.48 2.55 -15.25
C GLY A 41 23.14 3.18 -15.62
N LYS A 42 22.10 2.40 -15.92
CA LYS A 42 20.75 2.88 -16.26
C LYS A 42 19.78 2.67 -15.11
N ASN A 43 18.87 3.61 -14.92
CA ASN A 43 17.76 3.45 -13.98
C ASN A 43 16.66 2.61 -14.63
N ILE A 44 16.24 1.56 -13.95
CA ILE A 44 15.21 0.62 -14.40
C ILE A 44 14.13 0.56 -13.33
N ASP A 45 12.88 0.67 -13.75
CA ASP A 45 11.73 0.54 -12.88
C ASP A 45 11.28 -0.92 -12.84
N GLY A 46 11.01 -1.41 -11.62
CA GLY A 46 10.49 -2.75 -11.37
C GLY A 46 9.35 -2.71 -10.38
N MET A 47 8.44 -3.67 -10.48
CA MET A 47 7.35 -3.84 -9.52
C MET A 47 7.83 -4.64 -8.32
N CYS A 48 7.43 -4.20 -7.13
CA CYS A 48 7.63 -4.96 -5.89
C CYS A 48 6.46 -4.73 -4.94
N ASP A 49 6.36 -5.58 -3.92
CA ASP A 49 5.31 -5.44 -2.92
C ASP A 49 5.51 -4.14 -2.12
N LEU A 50 4.44 -3.35 -1.98
CA LEU A 50 4.42 -2.20 -1.10
C LEU A 50 4.42 -2.64 0.37
N LEU A 51 3.57 -3.60 0.69
CA LEU A 51 3.42 -4.22 2.00
C LEU A 51 3.45 -5.75 1.82
N PRO A 52 4.63 -6.40 1.90
CA PRO A 52 4.75 -7.84 1.71
C PRO A 52 3.87 -8.62 2.68
N GLY A 53 3.07 -9.54 2.17
CA GLY A 53 2.15 -10.37 2.95
C GLY A 53 0.80 -9.70 3.25
N TYR A 54 0.58 -8.44 2.86
CA TYR A 54 -0.69 -7.77 3.08
C TYR A 54 -1.57 -7.81 1.84
N ILE A 55 -2.86 -8.05 2.06
CA ILE A 55 -3.91 -8.04 1.04
C ILE A 55 -4.99 -7.07 1.48
N PHE A 56 -5.36 -6.16 0.59
CA PHE A 56 -6.51 -5.30 0.73
C PHE A 56 -7.70 -5.90 0.00
N ALA A 57 -8.84 -5.92 0.67
CA ALA A 57 -10.08 -6.47 0.15
C ALA A 57 -11.21 -5.46 0.30
N TYR A 58 -12.08 -5.41 -0.70
CA TYR A 58 -13.14 -4.40 -0.80
C TYR A 58 -14.49 -5.07 -1.04
N SER A 59 -15.54 -4.51 -0.43
CA SER A 59 -16.90 -5.00 -0.58
C SER A 59 -17.90 -3.84 -0.59
N GLU A 60 -19.03 -4.02 -1.26
CA GLU A 60 -20.15 -3.08 -1.19
C GLU A 60 -20.93 -3.23 0.10
N GLU A 61 -20.96 -4.43 0.67
CA GLU A 61 -21.62 -4.75 1.93
C GLU A 61 -20.60 -5.12 3.01
N GLU A 62 -20.97 -4.90 4.26
CA GLU A 62 -20.17 -5.33 5.40
C GLU A 62 -20.25 -6.84 5.58
N PHE A 63 -19.10 -7.49 5.72
CA PHE A 63 -19.03 -8.92 6.04
C PHE A 63 -19.36 -9.15 7.52
N LYS A 64 -20.59 -9.53 7.79
CA LYS A 64 -21.05 -9.90 9.14
C LYS A 64 -20.57 -11.27 9.58
N ASP A 65 -20.35 -12.16 8.63
CA ASP A 65 -19.93 -13.53 8.89
C ASP A 65 -18.41 -13.69 8.63
N SER A 66 -17.71 -14.02 9.71
CA SER A 66 -16.27 -14.27 9.63
C SER A 66 -15.93 -15.64 9.03
N SER A 67 -16.91 -16.53 8.84
CA SER A 67 -16.69 -17.86 8.24
C SER A 67 -16.18 -17.78 6.80
N LEU A 68 -16.49 -16.69 6.09
CA LEU A 68 -15.99 -16.42 4.74
C LEU A 68 -14.46 -16.47 4.62
N PHE A 69 -13.76 -16.23 5.72
CA PHE A 69 -12.30 -16.15 5.72
C PHE A 69 -11.62 -17.41 6.26
N TYR A 70 -12.37 -18.35 6.84
CA TYR A 70 -11.80 -19.58 7.38
C TYR A 70 -11.38 -20.56 6.27
N GLY A 71 -10.29 -21.28 6.54
CA GLY A 71 -9.81 -22.35 5.66
C GLY A 71 -9.23 -21.87 4.33
N ILE A 72 -8.87 -20.59 4.19
CA ILE A 72 -8.06 -20.12 3.06
C ILE A 72 -6.60 -20.43 3.39
N ASP A 73 -6.00 -21.30 2.60
CA ASP A 73 -4.60 -21.67 2.78
C ASP A 73 -3.69 -20.45 2.59
N GLY A 74 -2.79 -20.25 3.54
CA GLY A 74 -1.87 -19.10 3.57
C GLY A 74 -2.44 -17.82 4.20
N LEU A 75 -3.74 -17.74 4.49
CA LEU A 75 -4.31 -16.63 5.24
C LEU A 75 -3.99 -16.81 6.73
N ILE A 76 -3.30 -15.82 7.32
CA ILE A 76 -2.84 -15.89 8.71
C ILE A 76 -3.80 -15.18 9.65
N ARG A 77 -4.15 -13.91 9.34
CA ARG A 77 -5.04 -13.11 10.19
C ARG A 77 -5.65 -11.91 9.48
N ARG A 78 -6.73 -11.38 10.04
CA ARG A 78 -7.27 -10.06 9.69
C ARG A 78 -6.53 -8.97 10.46
N ILE A 79 -6.37 -7.82 9.84
CA ILE A 79 -5.81 -6.61 10.46
C ILE A 79 -6.98 -5.73 10.88
N GLY A 80 -6.87 -5.08 12.03
CA GLY A 80 -7.89 -4.22 12.60
C GLY A 80 -8.40 -4.73 13.94
N SER A 81 -9.48 -4.11 14.43
CA SER A 81 -10.09 -4.40 15.73
C SER A 81 -11.35 -5.25 15.59
N ARG A 82 -11.63 -6.09 16.59
CA ARG A 82 -12.90 -6.80 16.72
C ARG A 82 -14.07 -5.84 16.93
N GLU A 83 -13.84 -4.71 17.58
CA GLU A 83 -14.87 -3.68 17.83
C GLU A 83 -15.42 -3.09 16.53
N THR A 84 -14.58 -2.96 15.51
CA THR A 84 -14.95 -2.50 14.17
C THR A 84 -15.25 -3.64 13.21
N ASN A 85 -15.39 -4.88 13.68
CA ASN A 85 -15.50 -6.07 12.83
C ASN A 85 -14.37 -6.19 11.81
N PHE A 86 -13.16 -5.75 12.20
CA PHE A 86 -11.95 -5.69 11.34
C PHE A 86 -12.09 -4.79 10.09
N LEU A 87 -13.05 -3.87 10.09
CA LEU A 87 -13.12 -2.81 9.10
C LEU A 87 -11.93 -1.86 9.28
N LEU A 88 -11.36 -1.45 8.19
CA LEU A 88 -10.42 -0.33 8.19
C LEU A 88 -11.20 0.96 8.39
N THR A 89 -10.72 1.81 9.28
CA THR A 89 -11.32 3.11 9.63
C THR A 89 -10.30 4.24 9.48
N ASP A 90 -10.78 5.46 9.45
CA ASP A 90 -9.96 6.67 9.50
C ASP A 90 -8.83 6.69 8.44
N THR A 91 -7.61 6.90 8.88
CA THR A 91 -6.43 6.99 8.01
C THR A 91 -6.12 5.68 7.28
N ASP A 92 -6.39 4.52 7.89
CA ASP A 92 -6.19 3.21 7.28
C ASP A 92 -7.22 2.95 6.17
N PHE A 93 -8.47 3.39 6.37
CA PHE A 93 -9.49 3.36 5.32
C PHE A 93 -9.12 4.29 4.14
N ASP A 94 -8.70 5.52 4.44
CA ASP A 94 -8.25 6.47 3.41
C ASP A 94 -7.07 5.91 2.60
N PHE A 95 -6.11 5.26 3.27
CA PHE A 95 -4.99 4.58 2.63
C PHE A 95 -5.49 3.47 1.69
N ALA A 96 -6.36 2.59 2.18
CA ALA A 96 -6.94 1.51 1.39
C ALA A 96 -7.72 2.04 0.17
N MET A 97 -8.52 3.10 0.34
CA MET A 97 -9.28 3.68 -0.77
C MET A 97 -8.39 4.35 -1.81
N ASN A 98 -7.26 4.93 -1.42
CA ASN A 98 -6.28 5.43 -2.39
C ASN A 98 -5.61 4.29 -3.17
N LEU A 99 -5.31 3.17 -2.51
CA LEU A 99 -4.85 1.96 -3.21
C LEU A 99 -5.91 1.44 -4.20
N TYR A 100 -7.17 1.39 -3.80
CA TYR A 100 -8.28 0.98 -4.67
C TYR A 100 -8.35 1.82 -5.96
N ARG A 101 -8.31 3.15 -5.81
CA ARG A 101 -8.34 4.10 -6.95
C ARG A 101 -7.15 3.94 -7.89
N LYS A 102 -6.00 3.54 -7.35
CA LYS A 102 -4.76 3.26 -8.11
C LYS A 102 -4.67 1.82 -8.61
N ASN A 103 -5.75 1.04 -8.52
CA ASN A 103 -5.76 -0.39 -8.89
C ASN A 103 -4.69 -1.22 -8.15
N GLY A 104 -4.35 -0.84 -6.91
CA GLY A 104 -3.34 -1.51 -6.11
C GLY A 104 -1.89 -1.20 -6.51
N ILE A 105 -1.65 -0.29 -7.46
CA ILE A 105 -0.31 0.02 -7.95
C ILE A 105 0.06 1.46 -7.59
N VAL A 106 1.09 1.61 -6.78
CA VAL A 106 1.69 2.93 -6.48
C VAL A 106 2.76 3.21 -7.53
N GLY A 107 2.49 4.21 -8.35
CA GLY A 107 3.39 4.65 -9.41
C GLY A 107 4.54 5.53 -8.90
N GLN A 108 5.16 6.23 -9.84
CA GLN A 108 6.15 7.26 -9.53
C GLN A 108 5.45 8.41 -8.79
N VAL A 109 6.12 8.93 -7.76
CA VAL A 109 5.64 10.08 -6.98
C VAL A 109 6.40 11.34 -7.34
N THR A 110 5.77 12.49 -7.13
CA THR A 110 6.42 13.78 -7.28
C THR A 110 7.02 14.21 -5.94
N VAL A 111 8.27 14.63 -5.99
CA VAL A 111 8.99 15.15 -4.84
C VAL A 111 9.49 16.55 -5.18
N PHE A 112 9.16 17.53 -4.37
CA PHE A 112 9.54 18.91 -4.59
C PHE A 112 10.21 19.52 -3.36
N LYS A 113 11.02 20.53 -3.59
CA LYS A 113 11.76 21.23 -2.55
C LYS A 113 11.08 22.57 -2.25
N ILE A 114 10.79 22.83 -0.97
CA ILE A 114 10.31 24.11 -0.47
C ILE A 114 11.35 24.62 0.51
N GLY A 115 12.16 25.63 0.11
CA GLY A 115 13.28 26.08 0.93
C GLY A 115 14.27 24.94 1.18
N ASN A 116 14.48 24.58 2.44
CA ASN A 116 15.33 23.45 2.85
C ASN A 116 14.57 22.15 3.08
N GLU A 117 13.23 22.17 3.01
CA GLU A 117 12.40 21.00 3.21
C GLU A 117 12.11 20.30 1.89
N VAL A 118 11.97 18.98 1.96
CA VAL A 118 11.57 18.14 0.83
C VAL A 118 10.19 17.56 1.15
N LYS A 119 9.25 17.78 0.23
CA LYS A 119 7.87 17.34 0.38
C LYS A 119 7.49 16.35 -0.71
N LEU A 120 6.61 15.46 -0.34
CA LEU A 120 6.03 14.44 -1.20
C LEU A 120 4.63 14.88 -1.58
N ASP A 121 4.31 14.83 -2.87
CA ASP A 121 2.95 15.03 -3.36
C ASP A 121 2.39 13.72 -3.92
N ASP A 122 1.80 12.93 -3.02
CA ASP A 122 1.04 11.74 -3.38
C ASP A 122 -0.09 11.52 -2.36
N PRO A 123 -1.35 11.41 -2.81
CA PRO A 123 -2.51 11.26 -1.93
C PRO A 123 -2.44 10.05 -0.99
N LEU A 124 -1.80 8.96 -1.40
CA LEU A 124 -1.65 7.77 -0.57
C LEU A 124 -0.82 8.08 0.68
N PHE A 125 0.36 8.68 0.49
CA PHE A 125 1.28 8.95 1.58
C PHE A 125 0.88 10.19 2.40
N ASN A 126 0.25 11.18 1.79
CA ASN A 126 -0.23 12.37 2.50
C ASN A 126 -1.24 12.01 3.60
N LYS A 127 -2.11 11.03 3.34
CA LYS A 127 -3.14 10.60 4.30
C LYS A 127 -2.58 9.80 5.49
N CYS A 128 -1.54 9.01 5.28
CA CYS A 128 -0.91 8.21 6.33
C CYS A 128 0.32 8.89 6.96
N LYS A 129 0.39 10.21 6.90
CA LYS A 129 1.49 11.03 7.46
C LYS A 129 2.86 10.62 6.93
N GLY A 130 2.91 10.23 5.65
CA GLY A 130 4.13 9.84 4.99
C GLY A 130 5.16 10.97 4.96
N THR A 131 6.37 10.67 5.38
CA THR A 131 7.48 11.61 5.42
C THR A 131 8.66 11.09 4.63
N ILE A 132 9.33 11.97 3.88
CA ILE A 132 10.56 11.61 3.20
C ILE A 132 11.69 11.65 4.23
N THR A 133 12.34 10.50 4.44
CA THR A 133 13.46 10.39 5.37
C THR A 133 14.80 10.25 4.65
N LYS A 134 14.80 9.88 3.37
CA LYS A 134 16.02 9.76 2.56
C LYS A 134 15.73 9.93 1.07
N ILE A 135 16.65 10.57 0.34
CA ILE A 135 16.60 10.67 -1.12
C ILE A 135 17.87 10.09 -1.71
N ASP A 136 17.71 9.21 -2.68
CA ASP A 136 18.78 8.69 -3.53
C ASP A 136 18.68 9.36 -4.91
N TYR A 137 19.36 10.48 -5.06
CA TYR A 137 19.34 11.28 -6.30
C TYR A 137 19.85 10.50 -7.52
N ARG A 138 20.83 9.64 -7.32
CA ARG A 138 21.40 8.82 -8.40
C ARG A 138 20.41 7.81 -8.96
N LYS A 139 19.61 7.21 -8.07
CA LYS A 139 18.57 6.24 -8.44
C LYS A 139 17.20 6.88 -8.63
N GLN A 140 17.07 8.19 -8.41
CA GLN A 140 15.81 8.93 -8.50
C GLN A 140 14.68 8.23 -7.72
N ARG A 141 14.93 8.00 -6.44
CA ARG A 141 13.97 7.39 -5.51
C ARG A 141 14.05 8.04 -4.13
N ALA A 142 12.93 8.03 -3.44
CA ALA A 142 12.82 8.53 -2.07
C ALA A 142 12.40 7.39 -1.13
N ARG A 143 12.92 7.40 0.10
CA ARG A 143 12.39 6.60 1.18
C ARG A 143 11.29 7.39 1.86
N VAL A 144 10.11 6.78 1.92
CA VAL A 144 8.95 7.31 2.61
C VAL A 144 8.67 6.43 3.82
N ASP A 145 8.68 7.04 4.99
CA ASP A 145 8.27 6.40 6.24
C ASP A 145 6.81 6.81 6.51
N TYR A 146 5.95 5.87 6.85
CA TYR A 146 4.52 6.08 7.04
C TYR A 146 3.95 5.11 8.08
N ASN A 147 2.75 5.38 8.59
CA ASN A 147 2.06 4.50 9.52
C ASN A 147 0.86 3.83 8.84
N PHE A 148 0.70 2.53 9.06
CA PHE A 148 -0.47 1.77 8.63
C PHE A 148 -0.79 0.70 9.69
N GLY A 149 -2.06 0.60 10.09
CA GLY A 149 -2.51 -0.37 11.10
C GLY A 149 -1.82 -0.21 12.45
N GLY A 150 -1.40 1.01 12.82
CA GLY A 150 -0.64 1.30 14.02
C GLY A 150 0.83 0.87 13.97
N MET A 151 1.33 0.44 12.81
CA MET A 151 2.72 0.03 12.61
C MET A 151 3.48 1.07 11.79
N ASP A 152 4.75 1.28 12.18
CA ASP A 152 5.67 2.10 11.40
C ASP A 152 6.20 1.28 10.22
N CYS A 153 5.94 1.80 9.04
CA CYS A 153 6.29 1.20 7.77
C CYS A 153 7.24 2.12 6.99
N TYR A 154 8.02 1.55 6.09
CA TYR A 154 8.76 2.36 5.12
C TYR A 154 8.79 1.68 3.76
N THR A 155 8.97 2.49 2.74
CA THR A 155 9.18 2.00 1.37
C THR A 155 10.09 2.93 0.59
N TRP A 156 10.73 2.38 -0.47
CA TRP A 156 11.42 3.17 -1.48
C TRP A 156 10.52 3.31 -2.69
N VAL A 157 10.20 4.53 -3.07
CA VAL A 157 9.35 4.85 -4.22
C VAL A 157 10.16 5.56 -5.29
N ALA A 158 9.94 5.21 -6.55
CA ALA A 158 10.47 5.97 -7.67
C ALA A 158 9.91 7.39 -7.61
N CYS A 159 10.77 8.41 -7.76
CA CYS A 159 10.31 9.78 -7.69
C CYS A 159 10.86 10.62 -8.85
N GLU A 160 10.07 11.62 -9.24
CA GLU A 160 10.49 12.74 -10.04
C GLU A 160 10.83 13.90 -9.09
N LEU A 161 12.03 14.45 -9.27
CA LEU A 161 12.51 15.56 -8.46
C LEU A 161 12.23 16.87 -9.21
N ILE A 162 11.30 17.65 -8.70
CA ILE A 162 11.01 18.99 -9.21
C ILE A 162 11.76 20.00 -8.34
N GLY A 163 12.55 20.86 -8.97
CA GLY A 163 13.49 21.76 -8.29
C GLY A 163 12.84 22.80 -7.35
N THR A 164 11.61 23.23 -7.65
CA THR A 164 10.80 24.14 -6.81
C THR A 164 9.34 23.78 -6.92
N ALA A 165 8.59 23.95 -5.83
CA ALA A 165 7.14 23.82 -5.87
C ALA A 165 6.54 24.83 -6.88
N PRO A 166 5.50 24.44 -7.61
CA PRO A 166 4.75 25.37 -8.45
C PRO A 166 4.11 26.49 -7.63
#